data_5200181bfc1efe32af46a1b7086de323
#
_entry.id   5200181bfc1efe32af46a1b7086de323
#
_cell.length_a   1.000
_cell.length_b   1.000
_cell.length_c   1.000
_cell.angle_alpha   90.00
_cell.angle_beta   90.00
_cell.angle_gamma   90.00
#
_symmetry.space_group_name_H-M   'P 1'
#
loop_
_entity.id
_entity.type
_entity.pdbx_description
1 polymer ?
#
loop_
_entity_poly.entity_id
_entity_poly.type
_entity_poly.pdbx_seq_one_letter_code
_entity_poly.pdbx_strand_id
1 'polypeptide(L)'
;MTPEEQENILRAQARRCAEELTKAMSAKMTGDDMNTDLTNIKHFLNYNQETGIFTWLHPQGSKVKRGAIAGAVRPDGYVVIKICKKPYMAHRLAWLFIHGEWPASFIDHINLNRSDNRAINLRLATNSENMMNQSKRADNSSGVKGVDWHSRTKKWRARCMVSGVRHTVGMFNSKREAEKSIREFRNQVHGEFANHGVES
;
A
#
# COMPACT_ATOMS: atom_id res chain seq x y z
N MET A 1 -6.78 -30.59 -36.40
CA MET A 1 -6.32 -30.23 -35.04
C MET A 1 -7.53 -30.03 -34.15
N THR A 2 -7.69 -30.83 -33.14
CA THR A 2 -8.83 -30.80 -32.24
C THR A 2 -8.71 -29.59 -31.26
N PRO A 3 -9.81 -29.09 -30.65
CA PRO A 3 -9.74 -28.04 -29.66
C PRO A 3 -8.84 -28.41 -28.47
N GLU A 4 -8.77 -29.68 -28.11
CA GLU A 4 -7.92 -30.21 -27.04
C GLU A 4 -6.42 -30.16 -27.38
N GLU A 5 -6.06 -30.45 -28.65
CA GLU A 5 -4.68 -30.32 -29.16
C GLU A 5 -4.25 -28.85 -29.17
N GLN A 6 -5.13 -27.90 -29.54
CA GLN A 6 -4.85 -26.48 -29.49
C GLN A 6 -4.62 -25.98 -28.05
N GLU A 7 -5.44 -26.41 -27.11
CA GLU A 7 -5.30 -26.07 -25.69
C GLU A 7 -3.99 -26.63 -25.09
N ASN A 8 -3.60 -27.85 -25.48
CA ASN A 8 -2.35 -28.45 -25.03
C ASN A 8 -1.11 -27.73 -25.60
N ILE A 9 -1.17 -27.28 -26.85
CA ILE A 9 -0.10 -26.47 -27.48
C ILE A 9 0.02 -25.12 -26.76
N LEU A 10 -1.10 -24.43 -26.49
CA LEU A 10 -1.12 -23.17 -25.75
C LEU A 10 -0.57 -23.32 -24.33
N ARG A 11 -0.93 -24.41 -23.64
CA ARG A 11 -0.39 -24.72 -22.32
C ARG A 11 1.11 -25.00 -22.34
N ALA A 12 1.59 -25.72 -23.37
CA ALA A 12 3.02 -25.99 -23.55
C ALA A 12 3.82 -24.74 -23.87
N GLN A 13 3.27 -23.84 -24.72
CA GLN A 13 3.87 -22.55 -25.02
C GLN A 13 3.92 -21.65 -23.80
N ALA A 14 2.84 -21.59 -22.98
CA ALA A 14 2.81 -20.83 -21.75
C ALA A 14 3.84 -21.33 -20.72
N ARG A 15 4.03 -22.66 -20.61
CA ARG A 15 5.08 -23.25 -19.76
C ARG A 15 6.48 -22.87 -20.22
N ARG A 16 6.78 -23.00 -21.53
CA ARG A 16 8.09 -22.61 -22.10
C ARG A 16 8.37 -21.12 -21.87
N CYS A 17 7.39 -20.27 -22.13
CA CYS A 17 7.52 -18.84 -21.88
C CYS A 17 7.77 -18.52 -20.39
N ALA A 18 7.10 -19.22 -19.48
CA ALA A 18 7.33 -19.10 -18.03
C ALA A 18 8.73 -19.58 -17.61
N GLU A 19 9.23 -20.66 -18.22
CA GLU A 19 10.58 -21.19 -17.96
C GLU A 19 11.67 -20.27 -18.52
N GLU A 20 11.50 -19.73 -19.72
CA GLU A 20 12.42 -18.75 -20.32
C GLU A 20 12.44 -17.45 -19.52
N LEU A 21 11.29 -16.93 -19.08
CA LEU A 21 11.19 -15.78 -18.21
C LEU A 21 11.82 -16.02 -16.83
N THR A 22 11.65 -17.21 -16.27
CA THR A 22 12.31 -17.59 -15.01
C THR A 22 13.83 -17.64 -15.18
N LYS A 23 14.30 -18.12 -16.33
CA LYS A 23 15.73 -18.18 -16.66
C LYS A 23 16.32 -16.79 -16.92
N ALA A 24 15.58 -15.90 -17.61
CA ALA A 24 15.96 -14.50 -17.82
C ALA A 24 16.00 -13.71 -16.49
N MET A 25 15.04 -13.94 -15.58
CA MET A 25 15.01 -13.31 -14.25
C MET A 25 16.08 -13.83 -13.28
N SER A 26 16.71 -14.96 -13.59
CA SER A 26 17.85 -15.52 -12.82
C SER A 26 19.20 -14.99 -13.31
N ALA A 27 19.27 -14.43 -14.51
CA ALA A 27 20.46 -13.78 -15.05
C ALA A 27 20.59 -12.37 -14.43
N LYS A 28 21.77 -12.06 -13.93
CA LYS A 28 22.16 -10.86 -13.16
C LYS A 28 21.59 -9.54 -13.72
N MET A 29 20.88 -8.79 -12.86
CA MET A 29 20.26 -7.49 -13.14
C MET A 29 21.31 -6.41 -13.46
N THR A 30 21.29 -5.89 -14.68
CA THR A 30 21.98 -4.67 -15.12
C THR A 30 20.94 -3.62 -15.52
N GLY A 31 21.30 -2.36 -15.62
CA GLY A 31 20.40 -1.19 -15.69
C GLY A 31 19.26 -1.16 -16.75
N ASP A 32 19.24 -2.08 -17.74
CA ASP A 32 18.14 -2.26 -18.70
C ASP A 32 16.94 -3.06 -18.15
N ASP A 33 17.04 -3.54 -16.93
CA ASP A 33 16.09 -4.49 -16.33
C ASP A 33 14.74 -3.86 -15.90
N MET A 34 14.65 -2.55 -15.79
CA MET A 34 13.41 -1.90 -15.28
C MET A 34 12.23 -2.02 -16.25
N ASN A 35 12.48 -1.90 -17.55
CA ASN A 35 11.42 -2.03 -18.57
C ASN A 35 11.02 -3.51 -18.80
N THR A 36 11.97 -4.41 -18.69
CA THR A 36 11.76 -5.87 -18.80
C THR A 36 10.88 -6.40 -17.64
N ASP A 37 11.05 -5.85 -16.42
CA ASP A 37 10.29 -6.25 -15.23
C ASP A 37 8.80 -5.91 -15.37
N LEU A 38 8.45 -4.73 -15.89
CA LEU A 38 7.06 -4.32 -16.10
C LEU A 38 6.35 -5.18 -17.16
N THR A 39 6.99 -5.43 -18.29
CA THR A 39 6.43 -6.26 -19.37
C THR A 39 6.18 -7.67 -18.86
N ASN A 40 7.13 -8.25 -18.12
CA ASN A 40 7.02 -9.57 -17.54
C ASN A 40 5.89 -9.65 -16.49
N ILE A 41 5.78 -8.65 -15.60
CA ILE A 41 4.74 -8.61 -14.58
C ILE A 41 3.35 -8.48 -15.22
N LYS A 42 3.19 -7.61 -16.23
CA LYS A 42 1.94 -7.44 -16.98
C LYS A 42 1.54 -8.69 -17.77
N HIS A 43 2.49 -9.55 -18.12
CA HIS A 43 2.19 -10.84 -18.71
C HIS A 43 1.42 -11.75 -17.74
N PHE A 44 1.76 -11.74 -16.45
CA PHE A 44 1.13 -12.62 -15.46
C PHE A 44 -0.14 -12.05 -14.85
N LEU A 45 -0.25 -10.73 -14.76
CA LEU A 45 -1.30 -10.06 -13.98
C LEU A 45 -2.08 -9.06 -14.80
N ASN A 46 -3.37 -8.97 -14.50
CA ASN A 46 -4.21 -7.82 -14.82
C ASN A 46 -4.52 -7.06 -13.54
N TYR A 47 -4.61 -5.73 -13.63
CA TYR A 47 -4.96 -4.85 -12.51
C TYR A 47 -6.15 -3.98 -12.86
N ASN A 48 -7.14 -3.97 -11.98
CA ASN A 48 -8.30 -3.08 -12.06
C ASN A 48 -8.10 -1.90 -11.11
N GLN A 49 -7.99 -0.69 -11.67
CA GLN A 49 -7.69 0.53 -10.91
C GLN A 49 -8.84 0.97 -9.99
N GLU A 50 -10.10 0.65 -10.34
CA GLU A 50 -11.29 1.03 -9.58
C GLU A 50 -11.50 0.14 -8.36
N THR A 51 -11.21 -1.16 -8.50
CA THR A 51 -11.37 -2.13 -7.41
C THR A 51 -10.09 -2.38 -6.61
N GLY A 52 -8.93 -2.03 -7.17
CA GLY A 52 -7.62 -2.32 -6.58
C GLY A 52 -7.21 -3.80 -6.66
N ILE A 53 -7.96 -4.61 -7.41
CA ILE A 53 -7.82 -6.06 -7.46
C ILE A 53 -6.91 -6.46 -8.61
N PHE A 54 -5.98 -7.37 -8.31
CA PHE A 54 -5.18 -8.09 -9.30
C PHE A 54 -5.80 -9.45 -9.61
N THR A 55 -5.77 -9.84 -10.89
CA THR A 55 -6.19 -11.17 -11.34
C THR A 55 -5.12 -11.81 -12.21
N TRP A 56 -5.06 -13.14 -12.19
CA TRP A 56 -4.11 -13.89 -12.97
C TRP A 56 -4.50 -13.95 -14.45
N LEU A 57 -3.63 -13.49 -15.34
CA LEU A 57 -3.71 -13.74 -16.78
C LEU A 57 -3.05 -15.09 -17.13
N HIS A 58 -1.85 -15.31 -16.58
CA HIS A 58 -1.08 -16.56 -16.75
C HIS A 58 -0.63 -17.05 -15.37
N PRO A 59 -1.45 -17.90 -14.70
CA PRO A 59 -1.13 -18.43 -13.38
C PRO A 59 0.04 -19.41 -13.45
N GLN A 60 0.89 -19.39 -12.42
CA GLN A 60 2.13 -20.16 -12.36
C GLN A 60 1.99 -21.51 -11.63
N GLY A 61 0.80 -21.98 -11.39
CA GLY A 61 0.53 -23.23 -10.68
C GLY A 61 -0.74 -23.91 -11.14
N SER A 62 -0.75 -25.23 -11.12
CA SER A 62 -1.89 -26.05 -11.58
C SER A 62 -3.19 -25.85 -10.78
N LYS A 63 -3.08 -25.29 -9.55
CA LYS A 63 -4.24 -25.07 -8.68
C LYS A 63 -4.89 -23.68 -8.87
N VAL A 64 -4.24 -22.77 -9.58
CA VAL A 64 -4.73 -21.40 -9.78
C VAL A 64 -5.26 -21.27 -11.21
N LYS A 65 -6.47 -20.76 -11.37
CA LYS A 65 -7.11 -20.58 -12.68
C LYS A 65 -6.86 -19.15 -13.19
N ARG A 66 -6.86 -18.99 -14.52
CA ARG A 66 -6.91 -17.68 -15.17
C ARG A 66 -8.15 -16.92 -14.70
N GLY A 67 -8.01 -15.62 -14.41
CA GLY A 67 -9.07 -14.77 -13.89
C GLY A 67 -9.26 -14.84 -12.37
N ALA A 68 -8.62 -15.79 -11.68
CA ALA A 68 -8.65 -15.84 -10.22
C ALA A 68 -7.94 -14.62 -9.60
N ILE A 69 -8.41 -14.17 -8.43
CA ILE A 69 -7.78 -13.08 -7.69
C ILE A 69 -6.35 -13.47 -7.33
N ALA A 70 -5.43 -12.55 -7.56
CA ALA A 70 -4.02 -12.72 -7.27
C ALA A 70 -3.66 -12.06 -5.95
N GLY A 71 -2.94 -12.79 -5.10
CA GLY A 71 -2.42 -12.28 -3.83
C GLY A 71 -3.13 -12.82 -2.61
N ALA A 72 -2.50 -12.59 -1.47
CA ALA A 72 -2.99 -12.94 -0.15
C ALA A 72 -2.76 -11.78 0.82
N VAL A 73 -3.71 -11.55 1.72
CA VAL A 73 -3.58 -10.55 2.78
C VAL A 73 -2.65 -11.11 3.86
N ARG A 74 -1.65 -10.33 4.24
CA ARG A 74 -0.73 -10.62 5.34
C ARG A 74 -1.35 -10.21 6.70
N PRO A 75 -0.82 -10.72 7.83
CA PRO A 75 -1.28 -10.31 9.16
C PRO A 75 -1.19 -8.80 9.42
N ASP A 76 -0.27 -8.10 8.74
CA ASP A 76 -0.12 -6.64 8.81
C ASP A 76 -1.09 -5.86 7.90
N GLY A 77 -2.00 -6.57 7.20
CA GLY A 77 -3.04 -6.02 6.35
C GLY A 77 -2.62 -5.77 4.89
N TYR A 78 -1.35 -5.86 4.55
CA TYR A 78 -0.91 -5.70 3.17
C TYR A 78 -1.21 -6.93 2.31
N VAL A 79 -1.52 -6.68 1.03
CA VAL A 79 -1.65 -7.74 0.03
C VAL A 79 -0.30 -8.01 -0.62
N VAL A 80 0.07 -9.30 -0.69
CA VAL A 80 1.30 -9.76 -1.36
C VAL A 80 0.95 -10.72 -2.48
N ILE A 81 1.55 -10.50 -3.65
CA ILE A 81 1.43 -11.36 -4.83
C ILE A 81 2.80 -11.98 -5.11
N LYS A 82 2.85 -13.31 -5.23
CA LYS A 82 4.08 -14.02 -5.59
C LYS A 82 4.10 -14.31 -7.09
N ILE A 83 5.08 -13.74 -7.80
CA ILE A 83 5.33 -13.98 -9.23
C ILE A 83 6.70 -14.62 -9.37
N CYS A 84 6.82 -15.76 -10.03
CA CYS A 84 8.08 -16.52 -10.16
C CYS A 84 8.81 -16.69 -8.82
N LYS A 85 8.06 -17.09 -7.78
CA LYS A 85 8.53 -17.25 -6.38
C LYS A 85 8.96 -15.96 -5.68
N LYS A 86 9.02 -14.80 -6.36
CA LYS A 86 9.38 -13.49 -5.80
C LYS A 86 8.12 -12.79 -5.26
N PRO A 87 8.09 -12.36 -4.00
CA PRO A 87 6.96 -11.64 -3.42
C PRO A 87 7.00 -10.17 -3.81
N TYR A 88 5.85 -9.63 -4.18
CA TYR A 88 5.65 -8.21 -4.47
C TYR A 88 4.50 -7.67 -3.64
N MET A 89 4.64 -6.46 -3.12
CA MET A 89 3.56 -5.73 -2.46
C MET A 89 2.56 -5.23 -3.50
N ALA A 90 1.27 -5.53 -3.33
CA ALA A 90 0.24 -5.20 -4.31
C ALA A 90 0.12 -3.69 -4.58
N HIS A 91 0.23 -2.82 -3.55
CA HIS A 91 0.21 -1.36 -3.74
C HIS A 91 1.39 -0.86 -4.59
N ARG A 92 2.58 -1.49 -4.51
CA ARG A 92 3.72 -1.14 -5.36
C ARG A 92 3.52 -1.61 -6.79
N LEU A 93 2.91 -2.78 -6.98
CA LEU A 93 2.49 -3.26 -8.30
C LEU A 93 1.41 -2.37 -8.88
N ALA A 94 0.41 -1.96 -8.09
CA ALA A 94 -0.63 -1.03 -8.54
C ALA A 94 -0.01 0.28 -9.05
N TRP A 95 0.93 0.85 -8.32
CA TRP A 95 1.68 2.02 -8.75
C TRP A 95 2.39 1.80 -10.10
N LEU A 96 3.11 0.68 -10.22
CA LEU A 96 3.79 0.28 -11.45
C LEU A 96 2.82 0.13 -12.65
N PHE A 97 1.62 -0.42 -12.42
CA PHE A 97 0.60 -0.56 -13.47
C PHE A 97 0.00 0.78 -13.89
N ILE A 98 -0.15 1.72 -12.96
CA ILE A 98 -0.73 3.06 -13.20
C ILE A 98 0.27 3.98 -13.90
N HIS A 99 1.51 4.04 -13.39
CA HIS A 99 2.51 5.03 -13.78
C HIS A 99 3.58 4.49 -14.73
N GLY A 100 3.67 3.16 -14.91
CA GLY A 100 4.67 2.54 -15.79
C GLY A 100 6.06 2.40 -15.15
N GLU A 101 6.26 2.88 -13.94
CA GLU A 101 7.53 2.84 -13.20
C GLU A 101 7.34 2.48 -11.73
N TRP A 102 8.38 1.95 -11.11
CA TRP A 102 8.36 1.66 -9.69
C TRP A 102 8.29 2.94 -8.86
N PRO A 103 7.56 2.93 -7.73
CA PRO A 103 7.48 4.10 -6.87
C PRO A 103 8.87 4.47 -6.32
N ALA A 104 9.26 5.76 -6.50
CA ALA A 104 10.54 6.30 -6.05
C ALA A 104 10.64 6.40 -4.52
N SER A 105 9.51 6.39 -3.82
CA SER A 105 9.45 6.48 -2.36
C SER A 105 8.43 5.51 -1.78
N PHE A 106 7.99 5.74 -0.52
CA PHE A 106 6.92 4.94 0.07
C PHE A 106 5.58 5.24 -0.61
N ILE A 107 4.68 4.25 -0.56
CA ILE A 107 3.27 4.43 -0.93
C ILE A 107 2.46 4.41 0.36
N ASP A 108 1.63 5.42 0.52
CA ASP A 108 0.68 5.57 1.61
C ASP A 108 -0.73 5.21 1.13
N HIS A 109 -1.49 4.55 2.01
CA HIS A 109 -2.91 4.28 1.81
C HIS A 109 -3.71 5.39 2.50
N ILE A 110 -4.35 6.26 1.70
CA ILE A 110 -5.05 7.46 2.18
C ILE A 110 -6.09 7.12 3.27
N ASN A 111 -6.83 6.03 3.07
CA ASN A 111 -7.87 5.56 3.99
C ASN A 111 -7.35 4.64 5.11
N LEU A 112 -6.04 4.43 5.23
CA LEU A 112 -5.38 3.50 6.18
C LEU A 112 -5.65 2.01 5.94
N ASN A 113 -6.52 1.64 5.02
CA ASN A 113 -6.78 0.24 4.68
C ASN A 113 -5.69 -0.28 3.74
N ARG A 114 -4.75 -1.03 4.28
CA ARG A 114 -3.58 -1.58 3.57
C ARG A 114 -3.92 -2.64 2.51
N SER A 115 -5.13 -3.14 2.51
CA SER A 115 -5.63 -4.06 1.47
C SER A 115 -6.35 -3.34 0.33
N ASP A 116 -6.68 -2.06 0.48
CA ASP A 116 -7.36 -1.26 -0.53
C ASP A 116 -6.34 -0.63 -1.50
N ASN A 117 -6.03 -1.35 -2.56
CA ASN A 117 -5.04 -0.93 -3.56
C ASN A 117 -5.66 -0.19 -4.75
N ARG A 118 -6.85 0.42 -4.61
CA ARG A 118 -7.44 1.28 -5.66
C ARG A 118 -6.53 2.46 -5.98
N ALA A 119 -6.48 2.86 -7.24
CA ALA A 119 -5.64 3.96 -7.69
C ALA A 119 -5.87 5.25 -6.90
N ILE A 120 -7.16 5.58 -6.63
CA ILE A 120 -7.56 6.77 -5.88
C ILE A 120 -7.11 6.77 -4.41
N ASN A 121 -6.79 5.59 -3.85
CA ASN A 121 -6.39 5.42 -2.46
C ASN A 121 -4.87 5.40 -2.25
N LEU A 122 -4.08 5.42 -3.32
CA LEU A 122 -2.63 5.34 -3.27
C LEU A 122 -1.99 6.68 -3.58
N ARG A 123 -1.02 7.09 -2.77
CA ARG A 123 -0.19 8.27 -3.03
C ARG A 123 1.26 8.03 -2.64
N LEU A 124 2.19 8.74 -3.29
CA LEU A 124 3.58 8.77 -2.83
C LEU A 124 3.66 9.53 -1.51
N ALA A 125 4.51 9.04 -0.62
CA ALA A 125 4.76 9.67 0.65
C ALA A 125 6.23 9.49 1.05
N THR A 126 6.78 10.49 1.70
CA THR A 126 8.01 10.35 2.49
C THR A 126 7.74 9.51 3.73
N ASN A 127 8.78 9.04 4.39
CA ASN A 127 8.60 8.34 5.68
C ASN A 127 7.88 9.20 6.72
N SER A 128 8.18 10.50 6.76
CA SER A 128 7.54 11.46 7.66
C SER A 128 6.05 11.61 7.39
N GLU A 129 5.65 11.78 6.12
CA GLU A 129 4.26 11.91 5.70
C GLU A 129 3.45 10.63 5.97
N ASN A 130 4.04 9.47 5.69
CA ASN A 130 3.41 8.18 6.02
C ASN A 130 3.18 8.03 7.54
N MET A 131 4.10 8.50 8.37
CA MET A 131 3.90 8.57 9.83
C MET A 131 2.80 9.57 10.25
N MET A 132 2.59 10.66 9.51
CA MET A 132 1.51 11.61 9.78
C MET A 132 0.14 10.99 9.56
N ASN A 133 -0.01 10.15 8.53
CA ASN A 133 -1.25 9.42 8.21
C ASN A 133 -1.54 8.21 9.11
N GLN A 134 -0.78 7.97 10.19
CA GLN A 134 -1.09 6.85 11.08
C GLN A 134 -2.38 7.09 11.90
N SER A 135 -3.09 6.00 12.22
CA SER A 135 -4.21 6.00 13.14
C SER A 135 -3.78 6.43 14.56
N LYS A 136 -4.76 6.68 15.44
CA LYS A 136 -4.48 6.86 16.87
C LYS A 136 -3.87 5.57 17.45
N ARG A 137 -2.99 5.72 18.43
CA ARG A 137 -2.38 4.58 19.11
C ARG A 137 -3.44 3.82 19.94
N ALA A 138 -3.26 2.52 20.07
CA ALA A 138 -4.17 1.66 20.84
C ALA A 138 -4.22 2.04 22.34
N ASP A 139 -3.11 2.58 22.89
CA ASP A 139 -2.99 3.06 24.28
C ASP A 139 -3.53 4.48 24.49
N ASN A 140 -4.20 5.06 23.50
CA ASN A 140 -4.77 6.42 23.61
C ASN A 140 -6.04 6.42 24.47
N SER A 141 -5.90 6.83 25.73
CA SER A 141 -6.99 6.89 26.71
C SER A 141 -7.98 8.05 26.51
N SER A 142 -7.56 9.11 25.80
CA SER A 142 -8.44 10.29 25.55
C SER A 142 -9.50 10.03 24.47
N GLY A 143 -9.26 9.05 23.59
CA GLY A 143 -10.03 8.83 22.36
C GLY A 143 -9.70 9.80 21.23
N VAL A 144 -8.88 10.84 21.46
CA VAL A 144 -8.49 11.84 20.46
C VAL A 144 -7.00 11.74 20.17
N LYS A 145 -6.63 11.56 18.89
CA LYS A 145 -5.23 11.49 18.48
C LYS A 145 -4.48 12.77 18.88
N GLY A 146 -3.39 12.63 19.63
CA GLY A 146 -2.54 13.74 20.04
C GLY A 146 -3.06 14.57 21.22
N VAL A 147 -4.14 14.12 21.88
CA VAL A 147 -4.66 14.75 23.12
C VAL A 147 -4.49 13.79 24.28
N ASP A 148 -3.98 14.27 25.40
CA ASP A 148 -3.85 13.54 26.66
C ASP A 148 -4.18 14.43 27.86
N TRP A 149 -4.60 13.79 28.97
CA TRP A 149 -4.82 14.48 30.24
C TRP A 149 -3.49 14.71 30.95
N HIS A 150 -3.19 15.96 31.25
CA HIS A 150 -1.98 16.33 31.97
C HIS A 150 -2.30 16.52 33.48
N SER A 151 -2.01 15.50 34.27
CA SER A 151 -2.43 15.39 35.68
C SER A 151 -1.90 16.51 36.58
N ARG A 152 -0.67 17.01 36.32
CA ARG A 152 -0.03 18.06 37.10
C ARG A 152 -0.75 19.42 36.99
N THR A 153 -1.19 19.77 35.77
CA THR A 153 -1.89 21.05 35.51
C THR A 153 -3.40 20.91 35.50
N LYS A 154 -3.91 19.65 35.58
CA LYS A 154 -5.34 19.30 35.46
C LYS A 154 -5.99 19.91 34.21
N LYS A 155 -5.29 19.77 33.08
CA LYS A 155 -5.74 20.27 31.76
C LYS A 155 -5.56 19.22 30.68
N TRP A 156 -6.32 19.36 29.63
CA TRP A 156 -6.16 18.60 28.39
C TRP A 156 -5.00 19.18 27.58
N ARG A 157 -3.99 18.37 27.32
CA ARG A 157 -2.82 18.77 26.53
C ARG A 157 -2.94 18.27 25.09
N ALA A 158 -2.80 19.18 24.11
CA ALA A 158 -2.76 18.88 22.70
C ALA A 158 -1.32 18.91 22.19
N ARG A 159 -0.87 17.83 21.52
CA ARG A 159 0.49 17.70 20.97
C ARG A 159 0.47 17.08 19.58
N CYS A 160 1.36 17.57 18.69
CA CYS A 160 1.54 17.05 17.35
C CYS A 160 3.03 16.84 17.07
N MET A 161 3.35 15.82 16.25
CA MET A 161 4.69 15.64 15.69
C MET A 161 4.75 16.33 14.35
N VAL A 162 5.77 17.16 14.13
CA VAL A 162 6.04 17.82 12.86
C VAL A 162 7.52 17.61 12.54
N SER A 163 7.84 16.97 11.45
CA SER A 163 9.24 16.69 11.02
C SER A 163 10.10 16.06 12.12
N GLY A 164 9.54 15.10 12.86
CA GLY A 164 10.23 14.41 13.95
C GLY A 164 10.27 15.17 15.28
N VAL A 165 9.81 16.44 15.31
CA VAL A 165 9.79 17.28 16.52
C VAL A 165 8.37 17.28 17.12
N ARG A 166 8.29 17.15 18.45
CA ARG A 166 7.02 17.21 19.18
C ARG A 166 6.67 18.65 19.56
N HIS A 167 5.56 19.13 19.02
CA HIS A 167 5.01 20.46 19.31
C HIS A 167 3.85 20.35 20.31
N THR A 168 3.85 21.20 21.34
CA THR A 168 2.69 21.39 22.23
C THR A 168 1.84 22.50 21.65
N VAL A 169 0.64 22.15 21.18
CA VAL A 169 -0.32 23.09 20.57
C VAL A 169 -0.97 23.95 21.64
N GLY A 170 -1.28 23.36 22.81
CA GLY A 170 -1.86 24.07 23.94
C GLY A 170 -2.28 23.19 25.10
N MET A 171 -2.74 23.87 26.16
CA MET A 171 -3.31 23.29 27.35
C MET A 171 -4.73 23.86 27.56
N PHE A 172 -5.75 23.00 27.58
CA PHE A 172 -7.16 23.39 27.49
C PHE A 172 -7.94 22.90 28.72
N ASN A 173 -8.98 23.61 29.09
CA ASN A 173 -9.85 23.23 30.18
C ASN A 173 -10.83 22.10 29.79
N SER A 174 -11.17 22.02 28.49
CA SER A 174 -12.04 20.97 28.00
C SER A 174 -11.34 20.10 26.91
N LYS A 175 -11.71 18.82 26.85
CA LYS A 175 -11.24 17.89 25.79
C LYS A 175 -11.67 18.35 24.41
N ARG A 176 -12.87 18.95 24.30
CA ARG A 176 -13.42 19.46 23.02
C ARG A 176 -12.59 20.60 22.45
N GLU A 177 -12.14 21.55 23.30
CA GLU A 177 -11.24 22.63 22.88
C GLU A 177 -9.89 22.08 22.41
N ALA A 178 -9.31 21.14 23.18
CA ALA A 178 -8.05 20.49 22.80
C ALA A 178 -8.19 19.73 21.47
N GLU A 179 -9.30 19.05 21.23
CA GLU A 179 -9.59 18.34 19.98
C GLU A 179 -9.71 19.32 18.81
N LYS A 180 -10.46 20.39 18.95
CA LYS A 180 -10.61 21.40 17.91
C LYS A 180 -9.25 21.97 17.53
N SER A 181 -8.49 22.45 18.51
CA SER A 181 -7.18 23.04 18.31
C SER A 181 -6.17 22.10 17.66
N ILE A 182 -6.13 20.81 18.06
CA ILE A 182 -5.20 19.84 17.48
C ILE A 182 -5.58 19.48 16.04
N ARG A 183 -6.88 19.46 15.70
CA ARG A 183 -7.35 19.20 14.33
C ARG A 183 -6.95 20.36 13.41
N GLU A 184 -7.20 21.59 13.83
CA GLU A 184 -6.84 22.81 13.08
C GLU A 184 -5.31 22.86 12.85
N PHE A 185 -4.52 22.72 13.91
CA PHE A 185 -3.06 22.70 13.81
C PHE A 185 -2.57 21.60 12.86
N ARG A 186 -3.12 20.38 12.95
CA ARG A 186 -2.71 19.26 12.11
C ARG A 186 -3.06 19.54 10.64
N ASN A 187 -4.22 20.11 10.33
CA ASN A 187 -4.58 20.49 8.97
C ASN A 187 -3.58 21.50 8.39
N GLN A 188 -3.13 22.46 9.19
CA GLN A 188 -2.15 23.46 8.76
C GLN A 188 -0.77 22.87 8.46
N VAL A 189 -0.28 21.95 9.33
CA VAL A 189 1.10 21.47 9.25
C VAL A 189 1.28 20.16 8.47
N HIS A 190 0.22 19.34 8.34
CA HIS A 190 0.28 18.07 7.62
C HIS A 190 -0.46 18.11 6.28
N GLY A 191 -1.26 19.15 6.01
CA GLY A 191 -1.99 19.30 4.75
C GLY A 191 -2.83 18.06 4.41
N GLU A 192 -2.65 17.52 3.22
CA GLU A 192 -3.35 16.33 2.73
C GLU A 192 -3.03 15.03 3.50
N PHE A 193 -1.93 14.99 4.26
CA PHE A 193 -1.56 13.88 5.14
C PHE A 193 -2.15 14.01 6.55
N ALA A 194 -3.00 15.01 6.80
CA ALA A 194 -3.62 15.23 8.09
C ALA A 194 -4.62 14.10 8.43
N ASN A 195 -4.26 13.23 9.37
CA ASN A 195 -5.11 12.17 9.88
C ASN A 195 -5.50 12.45 11.33
N HIS A 196 -6.79 12.52 11.60
CA HIS A 196 -7.34 12.85 12.93
C HIS A 196 -7.58 11.63 13.82
N GLY A 197 -7.15 10.44 13.38
CA GLY A 197 -7.34 9.21 14.12
C GLY A 197 -8.76 8.66 13.98
N VAL A 198 -9.35 8.79 12.79
CA VAL A 198 -10.64 8.18 12.45
C VAL A 198 -10.55 6.69 12.70
N GLU A 199 -11.54 6.13 13.37
CA GLU A 199 -11.65 4.67 13.56
C GLU A 199 -11.84 4.02 12.20
N SER A 200 -10.96 3.05 11.91
CA SER A 200 -11.09 2.14 10.78
C SER A 200 -12.22 1.16 11.02
#